data_e328353e80c2525e2aec40eda4dd2fcd
#
_entry.id   e328353e80c2525e2aec40eda4dd2fcd
#
_cell.length_a   1.000
_cell.length_b   1.000
_cell.length_c   1.000
_cell.angle_alpha   90.00
_cell.angle_beta   90.00
_cell.angle_gamma   90.00
#
_symmetry.space_group_name_H-M   'P 1'
#
loop_
_entity.id
_entity.type
_entity.pdbx_description
1 polymer ?
#
loop_
_entity_poly.entity_id
_entity_poly.type
_entity_poly.pdbx_seq_one_letter_code
_entity_poly.pdbx_strand_id
1 'polypeptide(L)'
;MDVNVSGAFVYWKIPIFGGIPITQTTVSLFIVTILLCTGFVLLGRNLKKRPDGKQVLLEKGVSMLHNLVVSAMGEHNAKFLPLIGTIFLSSICGSLIGMTGFLRSTTADLSVPLVWAILVTLVIWYNNIKNLGFLGWLKGFTEPMALMTPMNLLSEIAQPVSMAFRHFGNVAGGGVITSILYTGLALGSAALLKLVATSGLWISLALIIACVLCLLLRKKTKKVLLLILAIFSGMLGVAGLLDYFGVVSNIPILMYGIPAVLSLYFDLFSGFVQALVFSLLSMVYIAGACPPPQEQQA
;
A
#
# COMPACT_ATOMS: atom_id res chain seq x y z
N MET A 1 -22.66 -2.86 15.97
CA MET A 1 -21.58 -3.25 15.04
C MET A 1 -20.36 -2.44 15.45
N ASP A 2 -19.39 -3.08 16.09
CA ASP A 2 -18.18 -2.39 16.52
C ASP A 2 -17.27 -2.18 15.33
N VAL A 3 -16.77 -0.96 15.15
CA VAL A 3 -15.75 -0.66 14.16
C VAL A 3 -14.50 -1.43 14.59
N ASN A 4 -14.22 -2.53 13.95
CA ASN A 4 -13.13 -3.41 14.34
C ASN A 4 -11.80 -2.81 13.83
N VAL A 5 -11.31 -1.80 14.53
CA VAL A 5 -9.96 -1.22 14.36
C VAL A 5 -8.96 -2.05 15.18
N SER A 6 -9.12 -3.37 15.17
CA SER A 6 -8.18 -4.25 15.85
C SER A 6 -6.83 -4.24 15.13
N GLY A 7 -5.77 -4.24 15.90
CA GLY A 7 -4.41 -4.44 15.40
C GLY A 7 -4.26 -5.77 14.63
N ALA A 8 -3.05 -6.12 14.22
CA ALA A 8 -2.80 -7.38 13.53
C ALA A 8 -3.22 -8.57 14.43
N PHE A 9 -4.03 -9.49 13.86
CA PHE A 9 -4.45 -10.69 14.57
C PHE A 9 -3.23 -11.56 14.88
N VAL A 10 -3.10 -12.02 16.14
CA VAL A 10 -2.01 -12.88 16.59
C VAL A 10 -2.44 -14.33 16.46
N TYR A 11 -1.82 -15.07 15.54
CA TYR A 11 -2.12 -16.51 15.36
C TYR A 11 -1.48 -17.37 16.43
N TRP A 12 -0.22 -17.09 16.78
CA TRP A 12 0.54 -17.88 17.73
C TRP A 12 1.57 -17.03 18.46
N LYS A 13 1.91 -17.42 19.68
CA LYS A 13 3.01 -16.83 20.45
C LYS A 13 4.08 -17.90 20.67
N ILE A 14 5.28 -17.65 20.14
CA ILE A 14 6.42 -18.54 20.38
C ILE A 14 6.97 -18.21 21.77
N PRO A 15 7.11 -19.20 22.70
CA PRO A 15 7.56 -18.95 24.08
C PRO A 15 9.08 -18.75 24.18
N ILE A 16 9.65 -17.85 23.38
CA ILE A 16 11.05 -17.46 23.37
C ILE A 16 11.13 -15.97 23.69
N PHE A 17 12.05 -15.55 24.57
CA PHE A 17 12.28 -14.15 24.95
C PHE A 17 11.02 -13.35 25.36
N GLY A 18 10.12 -13.96 26.14
CA GLY A 18 8.90 -13.29 26.61
C GLY A 18 7.67 -13.44 25.71
N GLY A 19 7.75 -14.28 24.65
CA GLY A 19 6.63 -14.58 23.77
C GLY A 19 6.58 -13.71 22.51
N ILE A 20 7.25 -14.13 21.45
CA ILE A 20 7.23 -13.44 20.15
C ILE A 20 5.87 -13.74 19.48
N PRO A 21 5.02 -12.70 19.22
CA PRO A 21 3.73 -12.92 18.56
C PRO A 21 3.94 -13.11 17.06
N ILE A 22 3.45 -14.22 16.51
CA ILE A 22 3.30 -14.41 15.07
C ILE A 22 1.97 -13.75 14.67
N THR A 23 2.07 -12.61 14.05
CA THR A 23 0.92 -11.83 13.59
C THR A 23 0.54 -12.19 12.16
N GLN A 24 -0.68 -11.83 11.75
CA GLN A 24 -1.13 -11.96 10.36
C GLN A 24 -0.17 -11.27 9.38
N THR A 25 0.38 -10.12 9.75
CA THR A 25 1.37 -9.38 8.95
C THR A 25 2.68 -10.13 8.80
N THR A 26 3.13 -10.85 9.83
CA THR A 26 4.31 -11.72 9.77
C THR A 26 4.11 -12.85 8.75
N VAL A 27 2.96 -13.49 8.76
CA VAL A 27 2.62 -14.55 7.78
C VAL A 27 2.57 -13.97 6.37
N SER A 28 1.93 -12.82 6.17
CA SER A 28 1.90 -12.10 4.88
C SER A 28 3.31 -11.80 4.38
N LEU A 29 4.22 -11.33 5.25
CA LEU A 29 5.60 -11.03 4.92
C LEU A 29 6.36 -12.29 4.44
N PHE A 30 6.19 -13.41 5.13
CA PHE A 30 6.78 -14.69 4.70
C PHE A 30 6.27 -15.12 3.33
N ILE A 31 4.96 -15.03 3.10
CA ILE A 31 4.36 -15.38 1.80
C ILE A 31 4.91 -14.49 0.69
N VAL A 32 4.97 -13.17 0.88
CA VAL A 32 5.53 -12.23 -0.08
C VAL A 32 6.99 -12.54 -0.37
N THR A 33 7.79 -12.80 0.67
CA THR A 33 9.21 -13.14 0.53
C THR A 33 9.41 -14.42 -0.27
N ILE A 34 8.66 -15.48 0.05
CA ILE A 34 8.72 -16.77 -0.67
C ILE A 34 8.30 -16.57 -2.14
N LEU A 35 7.23 -15.81 -2.37
CA LEU A 35 6.73 -15.52 -3.72
C LEU A 35 7.77 -14.76 -4.56
N LEU A 36 8.38 -13.72 -4.00
CA LEU A 36 9.44 -12.96 -4.67
C LEU A 36 10.68 -13.83 -4.93
N CYS A 37 11.18 -14.54 -3.92
CA CYS A 37 12.35 -15.42 -4.08
C CYS A 37 12.10 -16.50 -5.13
N THR A 38 10.94 -17.18 -5.06
CA THR A 38 10.58 -18.23 -6.01
C THR A 38 10.40 -17.65 -7.42
N GLY A 39 9.74 -16.50 -7.54
CA GLY A 39 9.55 -15.78 -8.80
C GLY A 39 10.87 -15.42 -9.46
N PHE A 40 11.81 -14.82 -8.72
CA PHE A 40 13.13 -14.47 -9.25
C PHE A 40 13.97 -15.67 -9.61
N VAL A 41 13.96 -16.75 -8.80
CA VAL A 41 14.67 -17.99 -9.12
C VAL A 41 14.11 -18.65 -10.38
N LEU A 42 12.80 -18.75 -10.49
CA LEU A 42 12.16 -19.37 -11.66
C LEU A 42 12.38 -18.57 -12.95
N LEU A 43 12.28 -17.23 -12.86
CA LEU A 43 12.48 -16.35 -14.00
C LEU A 43 13.95 -16.23 -14.39
N GLY A 44 14.89 -16.30 -13.41
CA GLY A 44 16.32 -16.16 -13.63
C GLY A 44 17.04 -17.46 -14.03
N ARG A 45 16.40 -18.64 -13.87
CA ARG A 45 17.08 -19.94 -14.02
C ARG A 45 17.54 -20.27 -15.43
N ASN A 46 16.85 -19.80 -16.47
CA ASN A 46 17.09 -20.19 -17.87
C ASN A 46 17.17 -18.97 -18.79
N LEU A 47 18.08 -18.04 -18.49
CA LEU A 47 18.29 -16.85 -19.32
C LEU A 47 18.97 -17.23 -20.64
N LYS A 48 18.31 -16.87 -21.76
CA LYS A 48 18.81 -17.09 -23.12
C LYS A 48 19.46 -15.82 -23.67
N LYS A 49 20.46 -15.96 -24.54
CA LYS A 49 21.08 -14.81 -25.24
C LYS A 49 20.09 -14.04 -26.14
N ARG A 50 19.06 -14.72 -26.66
CA ARG A 50 17.93 -14.08 -27.35
C ARG A 50 16.71 -14.22 -26.43
N PRO A 51 16.23 -13.13 -25.81
CA PRO A 51 15.19 -13.20 -24.81
C PRO A 51 13.83 -13.58 -25.44
N ASP A 52 13.15 -14.54 -24.82
CA ASP A 52 11.74 -14.86 -25.11
C ASP A 52 10.83 -13.89 -24.34
N GLY A 53 9.53 -13.82 -24.70
CA GLY A 53 8.60 -12.81 -24.15
C GLY A 53 8.58 -12.65 -22.62
N LYS A 54 8.72 -13.73 -21.84
CA LYS A 54 8.80 -13.68 -20.36
C LYS A 54 10.11 -13.05 -19.88
N GLN A 55 11.21 -13.39 -20.53
CA GLN A 55 12.54 -12.82 -20.22
C GLN A 55 12.59 -11.35 -20.59
N VAL A 56 12.01 -10.94 -21.72
CA VAL A 56 11.91 -9.53 -22.12
C VAL A 56 11.20 -8.69 -21.07
N LEU A 57 10.12 -9.20 -20.48
CA LEU A 57 9.39 -8.51 -19.42
C LEU A 57 10.26 -8.33 -18.16
N LEU A 58 10.97 -9.39 -17.77
CA LEU A 58 11.90 -9.35 -16.61
C LEU A 58 13.03 -8.36 -16.85
N GLU A 59 13.71 -8.45 -17.99
CA GLU A 59 14.81 -7.56 -18.36
C GLU A 59 14.37 -6.11 -18.46
N LYS A 60 13.18 -5.84 -19.01
CA LYS A 60 12.59 -4.51 -19.06
C LYS A 60 12.31 -3.97 -17.64
N GLY A 61 11.77 -4.80 -16.74
CA GLY A 61 11.53 -4.42 -15.35
C GLY A 61 12.83 -4.08 -14.61
N VAL A 62 13.84 -4.93 -14.75
CA VAL A 62 15.17 -4.70 -14.15
C VAL A 62 15.84 -3.46 -14.75
N SER A 63 15.77 -3.29 -16.08
CA SER A 63 16.32 -2.11 -16.76
C SER A 63 15.63 -0.82 -16.33
N MET A 64 14.30 -0.83 -16.17
CA MET A 64 13.54 0.32 -15.66
C MET A 64 13.95 0.69 -14.24
N LEU A 65 14.14 -0.31 -13.37
CA LEU A 65 14.60 -0.11 -12.00
C LEU A 65 16.05 0.37 -11.96
N HIS A 66 16.92 -0.18 -12.81
CA HIS A 66 18.31 0.24 -12.96
C HIS A 66 18.38 1.71 -13.40
N ASN A 67 17.61 2.10 -14.41
CA ASN A 67 17.55 3.48 -14.88
C ASN A 67 17.04 4.43 -13.78
N LEU A 68 16.10 4.00 -12.98
CA LEU A 68 15.59 4.77 -11.83
C LEU A 68 16.71 4.98 -10.80
N VAL A 69 17.47 3.93 -10.47
CA VAL A 69 18.58 4.00 -9.51
C VAL A 69 19.72 4.88 -10.06
N VAL A 70 20.10 4.70 -11.30
CA VAL A 70 21.15 5.50 -11.93
C VAL A 70 20.75 6.97 -12.05
N SER A 71 19.51 7.28 -12.40
CA SER A 71 19.05 8.67 -12.49
C SER A 71 18.98 9.37 -11.12
N ALA A 72 18.70 8.62 -10.04
CA ALA A 72 18.58 9.18 -8.69
C ALA A 72 19.92 9.21 -7.91
N MET A 73 20.80 8.24 -8.13
CA MET A 73 22.02 8.04 -7.33
C MET A 73 23.33 8.17 -8.11
N GLY A 74 23.27 8.23 -9.45
CA GLY A 74 24.44 8.17 -10.32
C GLY A 74 24.91 6.72 -10.57
N GLU A 75 25.68 6.53 -11.64
CA GLU A 75 26.11 5.21 -12.12
C GLU A 75 27.07 4.50 -11.14
N HIS A 76 27.91 5.27 -10.42
CA HIS A 76 28.81 4.74 -9.39
C HIS A 76 28.10 4.06 -8.21
N ASN A 77 26.81 4.39 -7.99
CA ASN A 77 25.96 3.83 -6.94
C ASN A 77 25.02 2.71 -7.42
N ALA A 78 25.17 2.24 -8.67
CA ALA A 78 24.38 1.13 -9.21
C ALA A 78 24.48 -0.17 -8.38
N LYS A 79 25.52 -0.33 -7.56
CA LYS A 79 25.70 -1.44 -6.62
C LYS A 79 24.56 -1.57 -5.59
N PHE A 80 23.81 -0.49 -5.32
CA PHE A 80 22.65 -0.51 -4.40
C PHE A 80 21.35 -0.95 -5.06
N LEU A 81 21.35 -1.22 -6.38
CA LEU A 81 20.21 -1.72 -7.12
C LEU A 81 19.49 -2.92 -6.46
N PRO A 82 20.19 -3.98 -5.97
CA PRO A 82 19.52 -5.10 -5.33
C PRO A 82 18.80 -4.69 -4.05
N LEU A 83 19.39 -3.83 -3.22
CA LEU A 83 18.79 -3.34 -1.98
C LEU A 83 17.50 -2.54 -2.26
N ILE A 84 17.63 -1.53 -3.12
CA ILE A 84 16.50 -0.68 -3.50
C ILE A 84 15.40 -1.49 -4.19
N GLY A 85 15.78 -2.39 -5.10
CA GLY A 85 14.85 -3.26 -5.80
C GLY A 85 14.09 -4.19 -4.87
N THR A 86 14.77 -4.75 -3.86
CA THR A 86 14.12 -5.60 -2.86
C THR A 86 13.12 -4.82 -2.02
N ILE A 87 13.47 -3.64 -1.54
CA ILE A 87 12.58 -2.78 -0.75
C ILE A 87 11.38 -2.37 -1.62
N PHE A 88 11.60 -1.91 -2.84
CA PHE A 88 10.55 -1.46 -3.75
C PHE A 88 9.56 -2.58 -4.08
N LEU A 89 10.06 -3.74 -4.50
CA LEU A 89 9.21 -4.87 -4.88
C LEU A 89 8.49 -5.49 -3.69
N SER A 90 9.17 -5.65 -2.55
CA SER A 90 8.52 -6.17 -1.34
C SER A 90 7.46 -5.20 -0.80
N SER A 91 7.66 -3.89 -0.95
CA SER A 91 6.65 -2.90 -0.58
C SER A 91 5.42 -2.96 -1.48
N ILE A 92 5.59 -3.05 -2.81
CA ILE A 92 4.47 -3.18 -3.75
C ILE A 92 3.72 -4.49 -3.50
N CYS A 93 4.43 -5.62 -3.49
CA CYS A 93 3.79 -6.93 -3.27
C CYS A 93 3.13 -7.02 -1.89
N GLY A 94 3.76 -6.41 -0.87
CA GLY A 94 3.22 -6.34 0.47
C GLY A 94 1.96 -5.49 0.59
N SER A 95 1.82 -4.43 -0.21
CA SER A 95 0.58 -3.64 -0.28
C SER A 95 -0.50 -4.40 -1.06
N LEU A 96 -0.13 -5.00 -2.22
CA LEU A 96 -1.07 -5.73 -3.06
C LEU A 96 -1.66 -6.97 -2.38
N ILE A 97 -0.92 -7.64 -1.51
CA ILE A 97 -1.43 -8.83 -0.81
C ILE A 97 -2.61 -8.49 0.10
N GLY A 98 -2.68 -7.25 0.60
CA GLY A 98 -3.83 -6.74 1.35
C GLY A 98 -5.12 -6.71 0.55
N MET A 99 -5.06 -6.51 -0.77
CA MET A 99 -6.23 -6.51 -1.65
C MET A 99 -6.88 -7.89 -1.80
N THR A 100 -6.18 -8.96 -1.44
CA THR A 100 -6.75 -10.33 -1.51
C THR A 100 -7.91 -10.55 -0.53
N GLY A 101 -8.05 -9.69 0.48
CA GLY A 101 -9.07 -9.79 1.53
C GLY A 101 -8.82 -10.88 2.58
N PHE A 102 -7.91 -11.83 2.31
CA PHE A 102 -7.56 -12.91 3.23
C PHE A 102 -6.35 -12.59 4.10
N LEU A 103 -5.43 -11.77 3.57
CA LEU A 103 -4.19 -11.41 4.22
C LEU A 103 -4.13 -9.91 4.44
N ARG A 104 -3.53 -9.50 5.55
CA ARG A 104 -3.31 -8.09 5.83
C ARG A 104 -2.07 -7.60 5.07
N SER A 105 -2.12 -6.36 4.56
CA SER A 105 -0.95 -5.72 3.97
C SER A 105 0.22 -5.73 4.95
N THR A 106 1.42 -6.11 4.49
CA THR A 106 2.63 -6.15 5.32
C THR A 106 3.00 -4.76 5.82
N THR A 107 2.75 -3.73 5.03
CA THR A 107 3.06 -2.34 5.33
C THR A 107 2.02 -1.65 6.22
N ALA A 108 0.90 -2.33 6.52
CA ALA A 108 -0.07 -1.91 7.53
C ALA A 108 0.37 -2.19 8.98
N ASP A 109 1.58 -2.73 9.18
CA ASP A 109 2.25 -2.89 10.46
C ASP A 109 3.51 -2.03 10.47
N LEU A 110 3.64 -1.15 11.48
CA LEU A 110 4.77 -0.22 11.56
C LEU A 110 6.13 -0.92 11.64
N SER A 111 6.18 -2.14 12.19
CA SER A 111 7.43 -2.89 12.34
C SER A 111 8.14 -3.14 11.01
N VAL A 112 7.41 -3.40 9.94
CA VAL A 112 7.98 -3.70 8.63
C VAL A 112 8.65 -2.46 7.98
N PRO A 113 7.94 -1.33 7.77
CA PRO A 113 8.59 -0.13 7.23
C PRO A 113 9.69 0.42 8.15
N LEU A 114 9.57 0.23 9.48
CA LEU A 114 10.60 0.66 10.42
C LEU A 114 11.90 -0.13 10.24
N VAL A 115 11.81 -1.46 10.08
CA VAL A 115 12.99 -2.30 9.81
C VAL A 115 13.65 -1.88 8.49
N TRP A 116 12.89 -1.61 7.44
CA TRP A 116 13.47 -1.12 6.17
C TRP A 116 14.16 0.24 6.34
N ALA A 117 13.52 1.17 7.08
CA ALA A 117 14.11 2.48 7.34
C ALA A 117 15.40 2.40 8.16
N ILE A 118 15.43 1.55 9.20
CA ILE A 118 16.63 1.29 10.00
C ILE A 118 17.73 0.68 9.13
N LEU A 119 17.41 -0.30 8.27
CA LEU A 119 18.37 -0.93 7.39
C LEU A 119 18.99 0.10 6.43
N VAL A 120 18.18 0.96 5.83
CA VAL A 120 18.66 2.06 4.97
C VAL A 120 19.57 3.01 5.77
N THR A 121 19.18 3.37 6.98
CA THR A 121 19.98 4.25 7.86
C THR A 121 21.32 3.62 8.22
N LEU A 122 21.35 2.33 8.53
CA LEU A 122 22.60 1.61 8.79
C LEU A 122 23.52 1.60 7.55
N VAL A 123 22.96 1.46 6.35
CA VAL A 123 23.72 1.55 5.10
C VAL A 123 24.29 2.96 4.91
N ILE A 124 23.52 4.00 5.22
CA ILE A 124 23.96 5.41 5.17
C ILE A 124 25.11 5.62 6.15
N TRP A 125 24.97 5.23 7.40
CA TRP A 125 26.01 5.37 8.42
C TRP A 125 27.28 4.62 8.06
N TYR A 126 27.14 3.37 7.59
CA TYR A 126 28.29 2.59 7.14
C TYR A 126 29.08 3.29 6.01
N ASN A 127 28.38 3.84 5.02
CA ASN A 127 29.04 4.52 3.91
C ASN A 127 29.64 5.88 4.34
N ASN A 128 28.96 6.64 5.21
CA ASN A 128 29.51 7.86 5.76
C ASN A 128 30.80 7.62 6.57
N ILE A 129 30.77 6.61 7.45
CA ILE A 129 31.96 6.24 8.25
C ILE A 129 33.09 5.75 7.34
N LYS A 130 32.77 5.00 6.28
CA LYS A 130 33.75 4.50 5.33
C LYS A 130 34.41 5.64 4.53
N ASN A 131 33.65 6.66 4.14
CA ASN A 131 34.11 7.75 3.28
C ASN A 131 34.81 8.88 4.10
N LEU A 132 34.27 9.23 5.27
CA LEU A 132 34.74 10.34 6.09
C LEU A 132 35.58 9.91 7.29
N GLY A 133 35.59 8.61 7.62
CA GLY A 133 36.09 8.08 8.87
C GLY A 133 35.13 8.37 10.04
N PHE A 134 35.29 7.64 11.14
CA PHE A 134 34.38 7.77 12.31
C PHE A 134 34.40 9.18 12.92
N LEU A 135 35.59 9.79 13.06
CA LEU A 135 35.72 11.16 13.60
C LEU A 135 35.18 12.22 12.62
N GLY A 136 35.38 12.01 11.31
CA GLY A 136 34.83 12.90 10.28
C GLY A 136 33.31 12.87 10.26
N TRP A 137 32.71 11.68 10.34
CA TRP A 137 31.27 11.51 10.45
C TRP A 137 30.69 12.20 11.70
N LEU A 138 31.35 12.04 12.85
CA LEU A 138 30.93 12.71 14.10
C LEU A 138 31.06 14.23 14.00
N LYS A 139 32.13 14.73 13.36
CA LYS A 139 32.33 16.17 13.11
C LYS A 139 31.26 16.73 12.17
N GLY A 140 30.76 15.96 11.23
CA GLY A 140 29.68 16.38 10.34
C GLY A 140 28.41 16.82 11.06
N PHE A 141 28.12 16.28 12.25
CA PHE A 141 26.99 16.75 13.07
C PHE A 141 27.19 18.17 13.63
N THR A 142 28.43 18.64 13.75
CA THR A 142 28.76 19.98 14.27
C THR A 142 28.85 21.04 13.18
N GLU A 143 28.79 20.68 11.93
CA GLU A 143 28.87 21.61 10.81
C GLU A 143 27.47 22.15 10.44
N PRO A 144 27.35 23.43 9.99
CA PRO A 144 28.39 24.46 9.89
C PRO A 144 28.72 25.15 11.22
N MET A 145 27.91 25.00 12.26
CA MET A 145 28.12 25.60 13.60
C MET A 145 27.78 24.58 14.70
N ALA A 146 28.58 24.56 15.76
CA ALA A 146 28.38 23.64 16.89
C ALA A 146 26.97 23.77 17.55
N LEU A 147 26.32 24.94 17.45
CA LEU A 147 24.96 25.16 17.93
C LEU A 147 23.92 24.31 17.18
N MET A 148 24.19 23.90 15.94
CA MET A 148 23.30 23.06 15.15
C MET A 148 23.39 21.57 15.47
N THR A 149 24.35 21.14 16.28
CA THR A 149 24.54 19.73 16.64
C THR A 149 23.26 19.06 17.16
N PRO A 150 22.46 19.65 18.07
CA PRO A 150 21.22 19.00 18.53
C PRO A 150 20.20 18.82 17.41
N MET A 151 20.10 19.79 16.49
CA MET A 151 19.20 19.73 15.33
C MET A 151 19.62 18.67 14.36
N ASN A 152 20.92 18.57 14.03
CA ASN A 152 21.45 17.58 13.13
C ASN A 152 21.28 16.16 13.68
N LEU A 153 21.55 15.96 14.98
CA LEU A 153 21.35 14.68 15.65
C LEU A 153 19.87 14.27 15.69
N LEU A 154 18.97 15.24 15.98
CA LEU A 154 17.54 14.99 15.96
C LEU A 154 17.06 14.62 14.55
N SER A 155 17.56 15.29 13.51
CA SER A 155 17.24 15.01 12.12
C SER A 155 17.66 13.60 11.70
N GLU A 156 18.81 13.13 12.14
CA GLU A 156 19.32 11.79 11.85
C GLU A 156 18.42 10.68 12.39
N ILE A 157 17.84 10.90 13.59
CA ILE A 157 16.89 9.96 14.20
C ILE A 157 15.48 10.14 13.59
N ALA A 158 15.08 11.38 13.35
CA ALA A 158 13.75 11.69 12.82
C ALA A 158 13.54 11.18 11.38
N GLN A 159 14.62 11.11 10.59
CA GLN A 159 14.58 10.69 9.19
C GLN A 159 14.04 9.26 9.00
N PRO A 160 14.62 8.19 9.58
CA PRO A 160 14.08 6.84 9.45
C PRO A 160 12.69 6.70 10.06
N VAL A 161 12.45 7.38 11.17
CA VAL A 161 11.13 7.40 11.81
C VAL A 161 10.08 8.02 10.89
N SER A 162 10.37 9.18 10.30
CA SER A 162 9.47 9.84 9.34
C SER A 162 9.18 8.99 8.12
N MET A 163 10.20 8.32 7.56
CA MET A 163 10.03 7.42 6.41
C MET A 163 9.11 6.24 6.76
N ALA A 164 9.33 5.60 7.90
CA ALA A 164 8.53 4.47 8.36
C ALA A 164 7.07 4.88 8.64
N PHE A 165 6.86 5.98 9.38
CA PHE A 165 5.52 6.46 9.70
C PHE A 165 4.75 6.94 8.47
N ARG A 166 5.41 7.53 7.48
CA ARG A 166 4.77 7.93 6.24
C ARG A 166 4.24 6.73 5.49
N HIS A 167 5.05 5.67 5.39
CA HIS A 167 4.67 4.45 4.70
C HIS A 167 3.52 3.72 5.43
N PHE A 168 3.69 3.50 6.73
CA PHE A 168 2.68 2.91 7.60
C PHE A 168 1.38 3.72 7.62
N GLY A 169 1.49 5.04 7.79
CA GLY A 169 0.33 5.92 7.94
C GLY A 169 -0.58 5.95 6.72
N ASN A 170 -0.01 5.90 5.52
CA ASN A 170 -0.80 5.85 4.29
C ASN A 170 -1.58 4.54 4.16
N VAL A 171 -0.95 3.40 4.43
CA VAL A 171 -1.60 2.08 4.27
C VAL A 171 -2.55 1.79 5.42
N ALA A 172 -2.10 1.95 6.67
CA ALA A 172 -2.93 1.70 7.84
C ALA A 172 -4.06 2.74 7.97
N GLY A 173 -3.74 4.03 7.74
CA GLY A 173 -4.72 5.12 7.75
C GLY A 173 -5.78 4.94 6.67
N GLY A 174 -5.39 4.56 5.46
CA GLY A 174 -6.32 4.22 4.39
C GLY A 174 -7.28 3.09 4.79
N GLY A 175 -6.75 2.03 5.40
CA GLY A 175 -7.54 0.92 5.91
C GLY A 175 -8.56 1.33 6.99
N VAL A 176 -8.16 2.21 7.92
CA VAL A 176 -9.07 2.76 8.96
C VAL A 176 -10.17 3.61 8.33
N ILE A 177 -9.82 4.53 7.43
CA ILE A 177 -10.79 5.39 6.73
C ILE A 177 -11.80 4.53 5.96
N THR A 178 -11.31 3.55 5.22
CA THR A 178 -12.15 2.62 4.46
C THR A 178 -13.09 1.84 5.39
N SER A 179 -12.59 1.33 6.53
CA SER A 179 -13.40 0.60 7.51
C SER A 179 -14.51 1.45 8.12
N ILE A 180 -14.22 2.70 8.48
CA ILE A 180 -15.21 3.65 9.00
C ILE A 180 -16.27 3.93 7.93
N LEU A 181 -15.86 4.15 6.69
CA LEU A 181 -16.76 4.39 5.57
C LEU A 181 -17.68 3.19 5.32
N TYR A 182 -17.14 1.96 5.31
CA TYR A 182 -17.93 0.74 5.19
C TYR A 182 -18.98 0.63 6.29
N THR A 183 -18.58 0.91 7.53
CA THR A 183 -19.52 0.89 8.68
C THR A 183 -20.62 1.95 8.53
N GLY A 184 -20.25 3.19 8.17
CA GLY A 184 -21.21 4.27 7.95
C GLY A 184 -22.19 3.96 6.81
N LEU A 185 -21.68 3.42 5.70
CA LEU A 185 -22.53 3.04 4.56
C LEU A 185 -23.42 1.81 4.86
N ALA A 186 -22.97 0.89 5.71
CA ALA A 186 -23.78 -0.22 6.17
C ALA A 186 -24.98 0.29 7.02
N LEU A 187 -24.70 1.21 7.95
CA LEU A 187 -25.77 1.85 8.76
C LEU A 187 -26.72 2.65 7.87
N GLY A 188 -26.21 3.42 6.91
CA GLY A 188 -27.00 4.14 5.93
C GLY A 188 -27.89 3.20 5.09
N SER A 189 -27.33 2.07 4.64
CA SER A 189 -28.07 1.04 3.90
C SER A 189 -29.20 0.45 4.74
N ALA A 190 -28.92 0.11 6.00
CA ALA A 190 -29.93 -0.43 6.91
C ALA A 190 -31.07 0.58 7.18
N ALA A 191 -30.73 1.88 7.33
CA ALA A 191 -31.72 2.93 7.50
C ALA A 191 -32.61 3.10 6.25
N LEU A 192 -32.01 3.12 5.05
CA LEU A 192 -32.72 3.20 3.78
C LEU A 192 -33.65 1.99 3.56
N LEU A 193 -33.16 0.77 3.81
CA LEU A 193 -33.96 -0.44 3.68
C LEU A 193 -35.11 -0.46 4.64
N LYS A 194 -34.87 -0.07 5.91
CA LYS A 194 -35.93 0.05 6.90
C LYS A 194 -37.01 1.06 6.47
N LEU A 195 -36.59 2.20 5.88
CA LEU A 195 -37.54 3.19 5.34
C LEU A 195 -38.38 2.58 4.20
N VAL A 196 -37.75 1.87 3.27
CA VAL A 196 -38.45 1.22 2.14
C VAL A 196 -39.34 0.09 2.61
N ALA A 197 -38.87 -0.76 3.52
CA ALA A 197 -39.68 -1.87 4.08
C ALA A 197 -40.89 -1.37 4.89
N THR A 198 -40.72 -0.30 5.70
CA THR A 198 -41.82 0.31 6.47
C THR A 198 -42.87 0.94 5.56
N SER A 199 -42.47 1.43 4.38
CA SER A 199 -43.38 2.04 3.41
C SER A 199 -44.16 1.03 2.56
N GLY A 200 -43.92 -0.27 2.74
CA GLY A 200 -44.64 -1.37 2.14
C GLY A 200 -44.20 -1.72 0.72
N LEU A 201 -44.87 -2.75 0.19
CA LEU A 201 -44.55 -3.39 -1.09
C LEU A 201 -44.60 -2.41 -2.28
N TRP A 202 -45.44 -1.38 -2.19
CA TRP A 202 -45.65 -0.42 -3.27
C TRP A 202 -44.39 0.42 -3.62
N ILE A 203 -43.60 0.83 -2.62
CA ILE A 203 -42.39 1.62 -2.87
C ILE A 203 -41.31 0.76 -3.49
N SER A 204 -41.16 -0.49 -3.06
CA SER A 204 -40.23 -1.42 -3.68
C SER A 204 -40.56 -1.68 -5.15
N LEU A 205 -41.84 -1.86 -5.48
CA LEU A 205 -42.33 -1.99 -6.86
C LEU A 205 -42.12 -0.70 -7.66
N ALA A 206 -42.40 0.46 -7.09
CA ALA A 206 -42.15 1.75 -7.76
C ALA A 206 -40.69 1.96 -8.10
N LEU A 207 -39.76 1.56 -7.22
CA LEU A 207 -38.33 1.62 -7.47
C LEU A 207 -37.87 0.68 -8.61
N ILE A 208 -38.48 -0.50 -8.71
CA ILE A 208 -38.19 -1.42 -9.83
C ILE A 208 -38.76 -0.85 -11.15
N ILE A 209 -39.92 -0.26 -11.14
CA ILE A 209 -40.52 0.42 -12.30
C ILE A 209 -39.62 1.60 -12.72
N ALA A 210 -39.13 2.39 -11.75
CA ALA A 210 -38.18 3.47 -12.01
C ALA A 210 -36.86 2.95 -12.63
N CYS A 211 -36.35 1.80 -12.18
CA CYS A 211 -35.20 1.15 -12.78
C CYS A 211 -35.43 0.85 -14.27
N VAL A 212 -36.56 0.18 -14.59
CA VAL A 212 -36.92 -0.16 -15.98
C VAL A 212 -37.07 1.11 -16.82
N LEU A 213 -37.74 2.13 -16.30
CA LEU A 213 -37.92 3.42 -16.99
C LEU A 213 -36.56 4.11 -17.28
N CYS A 214 -35.66 4.14 -16.29
CA CYS A 214 -34.31 4.68 -16.48
C CYS A 214 -33.51 3.92 -17.52
N LEU A 215 -33.63 2.58 -17.59
CA LEU A 215 -32.97 1.76 -18.62
C LEU A 215 -33.54 2.05 -20.02
N LEU A 216 -34.85 2.21 -20.16
CA LEU A 216 -35.51 2.56 -21.42
C LEU A 216 -35.09 3.96 -21.89
N LEU A 217 -35.08 4.96 -20.98
CA LEU A 217 -34.61 6.32 -21.28
C LEU A 217 -33.14 6.35 -21.66
N ARG A 218 -32.30 5.52 -21.00
CA ARG A 218 -30.88 5.39 -21.35
C ARG A 218 -30.69 4.86 -22.75
N LYS A 219 -31.49 3.90 -23.21
CA LYS A 219 -31.44 3.38 -24.59
C LYS A 219 -31.61 4.50 -25.62
N LYS A 220 -32.39 5.55 -25.30
CA LYS A 220 -32.62 6.71 -26.15
C LYS A 220 -31.55 7.79 -26.00
N THR A 221 -31.07 8.09 -24.78
CA THR A 221 -30.23 9.25 -24.48
C THR A 221 -28.74 8.92 -24.25
N LYS A 222 -28.39 7.64 -24.08
CA LYS A 222 -27.02 7.13 -23.80
C LYS A 222 -26.32 7.79 -22.60
N LYS A 223 -27.04 8.46 -21.71
CA LYS A 223 -26.45 9.13 -20.53
C LYS A 223 -26.05 8.13 -19.47
N VAL A 224 -24.80 8.23 -18.98
CA VAL A 224 -24.25 7.35 -17.94
C VAL A 224 -24.99 7.52 -16.60
N LEU A 225 -25.44 8.75 -16.29
CA LEU A 225 -26.22 9.05 -15.08
C LEU A 225 -27.50 8.18 -14.98
N LEU A 226 -28.20 7.95 -16.09
CA LEU A 226 -29.40 7.09 -16.10
C LEU A 226 -29.05 5.62 -15.81
N LEU A 227 -27.85 5.17 -16.16
CA LEU A 227 -27.40 3.83 -15.78
C LEU A 227 -27.17 3.73 -14.27
N ILE A 228 -26.51 4.70 -13.69
CA ILE A 228 -26.22 4.73 -12.25
C ILE A 228 -27.54 4.75 -11.46
N LEU A 229 -28.46 5.62 -11.87
CA LEU A 229 -29.81 5.69 -11.26
C LEU A 229 -30.58 4.38 -11.42
N ALA A 230 -30.51 3.73 -12.58
CA ALA A 230 -31.16 2.45 -12.82
C ALA A 230 -30.59 1.34 -11.92
N ILE A 231 -29.25 1.24 -11.83
CA ILE A 231 -28.60 0.24 -10.96
C ILE A 231 -29.00 0.49 -9.50
N PHE A 232 -28.91 1.73 -9.04
CA PHE A 232 -29.21 2.07 -7.65
C PHE A 232 -30.68 1.83 -7.28
N SER A 233 -31.63 2.28 -8.12
CA SER A 233 -33.06 2.06 -7.89
C SER A 233 -33.44 0.58 -7.98
N GLY A 234 -32.82 -0.15 -8.92
CA GLY A 234 -33.03 -1.60 -9.06
C GLY A 234 -32.53 -2.38 -7.86
N MET A 235 -31.31 -2.10 -7.40
CA MET A 235 -30.75 -2.72 -6.19
C MET A 235 -31.60 -2.43 -4.94
N LEU A 236 -31.99 -1.18 -4.75
CA LEU A 236 -32.80 -0.78 -3.62
C LEU A 236 -34.21 -1.41 -3.66
N GLY A 237 -34.85 -1.47 -4.84
CA GLY A 237 -36.16 -2.07 -5.04
C GLY A 237 -36.13 -3.59 -4.80
N VAL A 238 -35.15 -4.31 -5.37
CA VAL A 238 -35.02 -5.76 -5.17
C VAL A 238 -34.67 -6.09 -3.71
N ALA A 239 -33.74 -5.36 -3.10
CA ALA A 239 -33.39 -5.57 -1.70
C ALA A 239 -34.57 -5.26 -0.76
N GLY A 240 -35.35 -4.22 -1.05
CA GLY A 240 -36.58 -3.90 -0.28
C GLY A 240 -37.63 -5.00 -0.40
N LEU A 241 -37.80 -5.63 -1.55
CA LEU A 241 -38.67 -6.80 -1.71
C LEU A 241 -38.17 -8.01 -0.91
N LEU A 242 -36.89 -8.31 -0.97
CA LEU A 242 -36.29 -9.43 -0.23
C LEU A 242 -36.40 -9.26 1.28
N ASP A 243 -36.24 -8.03 1.77
CA ASP A 243 -36.42 -7.69 3.18
C ASP A 243 -37.91 -7.78 3.59
N TYR A 244 -38.84 -7.31 2.74
CA TYR A 244 -40.28 -7.42 2.97
C TYR A 244 -40.73 -8.88 3.07
N PHE A 245 -40.23 -9.77 2.23
CA PHE A 245 -40.53 -11.21 2.27
C PHE A 245 -39.71 -11.98 3.34
N GLY A 246 -38.84 -11.30 4.08
CA GLY A 246 -38.01 -11.92 5.13
C GLY A 246 -36.95 -12.91 4.61
N VAL A 247 -36.67 -12.89 3.31
CA VAL A 247 -35.65 -13.81 2.69
C VAL A 247 -34.25 -13.41 3.06
N VAL A 248 -33.94 -12.12 3.04
CA VAL A 248 -32.63 -11.57 3.41
C VAL A 248 -32.82 -10.22 4.07
N SER A 249 -32.42 -10.09 5.33
CA SER A 249 -32.45 -8.82 6.07
C SER A 249 -31.09 -8.10 6.01
N ASN A 250 -31.14 -6.76 6.01
CA ASN A 250 -29.95 -5.89 6.12
C ASN A 250 -28.91 -6.03 4.99
N ILE A 251 -29.34 -6.05 3.72
CA ILE A 251 -28.39 -6.03 2.58
C ILE A 251 -27.68 -4.66 2.55
N PRO A 252 -26.35 -4.61 2.63
CA PRO A 252 -25.61 -3.34 2.65
C PRO A 252 -25.41 -2.76 1.23
N ILE A 253 -26.47 -2.25 0.63
CA ILE A 253 -26.51 -1.80 -0.78
C ILE A 253 -25.47 -0.72 -1.07
N LEU A 254 -25.31 0.26 -0.15
CA LEU A 254 -24.35 1.35 -0.32
C LEU A 254 -22.89 0.91 -0.19
N MET A 255 -22.64 -0.29 0.33
CA MET A 255 -21.26 -0.83 0.41
C MET A 255 -20.75 -1.31 -0.95
N TYR A 256 -21.63 -1.51 -1.93
CA TYR A 256 -21.24 -1.90 -3.28
C TYR A 256 -20.99 -0.65 -4.13
N GLY A 257 -19.75 -0.48 -4.61
CA GLY A 257 -19.37 0.57 -5.55
C GLY A 257 -18.45 1.63 -4.96
N ILE A 258 -18.93 2.58 -4.17
CA ILE A 258 -18.13 3.70 -3.64
C ILE A 258 -16.91 3.23 -2.82
N PRO A 259 -17.07 2.32 -1.83
CA PRO A 259 -15.93 1.85 -1.07
C PRO A 259 -14.93 1.04 -1.91
N ALA A 260 -15.37 0.30 -2.92
CA ALA A 260 -14.48 -0.46 -3.80
C ALA A 260 -13.52 0.46 -4.55
N VAL A 261 -13.97 1.63 -5.01
CA VAL A 261 -13.13 2.64 -5.67
C VAL A 261 -12.11 3.23 -4.68
N LEU A 262 -12.55 3.49 -3.43
CA LEU A 262 -11.64 3.99 -2.39
C LEU A 262 -10.61 2.93 -1.97
N SER A 263 -11.01 1.66 -1.82
CA SER A 263 -10.08 0.57 -1.53
C SER A 263 -9.03 0.44 -2.64
N LEU A 264 -9.46 0.51 -3.91
CA LEU A 264 -8.53 0.50 -5.04
C LEU A 264 -7.56 1.68 -4.99
N TYR A 265 -8.02 2.86 -4.61
CA TYR A 265 -7.17 4.04 -4.46
C TYR A 265 -6.16 3.85 -3.32
N PHE A 266 -6.59 3.47 -2.11
CA PHE A 266 -5.69 3.35 -0.97
C PHE A 266 -4.75 2.15 -1.07
N ASP A 267 -5.22 1.00 -1.52
CA ASP A 267 -4.43 -0.23 -1.53
C ASP A 267 -3.51 -0.29 -2.76
N LEU A 268 -4.02 0.06 -3.95
CA LEU A 268 -3.23 -0.03 -5.18
C LEU A 268 -2.43 1.24 -5.44
N PHE A 269 -3.13 2.39 -5.61
CA PHE A 269 -2.47 3.63 -6.03
C PHE A 269 -1.59 4.21 -4.92
N SER A 270 -2.14 4.40 -3.72
CA SER A 270 -1.39 4.95 -2.59
C SER A 270 -0.25 4.02 -2.17
N GLY A 271 -0.49 2.69 -2.15
CA GLY A 271 0.54 1.69 -1.86
C GLY A 271 1.70 1.73 -2.85
N PHE A 272 1.41 1.83 -4.17
CA PHE A 272 2.43 1.95 -5.20
C PHE A 272 3.22 3.26 -5.10
N VAL A 273 2.52 4.39 -4.99
CA VAL A 273 3.16 5.71 -4.83
C VAL A 273 4.05 5.75 -3.60
N GLN A 274 3.58 5.17 -2.49
CA GLN A 274 4.36 5.15 -1.25
C GLN A 274 5.59 4.25 -1.34
N ALA A 275 5.51 3.10 -2.03
CA ALA A 275 6.67 2.26 -2.31
C ALA A 275 7.73 3.02 -3.12
N LEU A 276 7.29 3.77 -4.13
CA LEU A 276 8.16 4.60 -4.97
C LEU A 276 8.78 5.74 -4.16
N VAL A 277 7.99 6.47 -3.36
CA VAL A 277 8.50 7.58 -2.52
C VAL A 277 9.51 7.07 -1.49
N PHE A 278 9.23 5.95 -0.82
CA PHE A 278 10.16 5.36 0.14
C PHE A 278 11.48 4.98 -0.52
N SER A 279 11.43 4.35 -1.68
CA SER A 279 12.62 3.95 -2.44
C SER A 279 13.40 5.16 -2.96
N LEU A 280 12.72 6.20 -3.46
CA LEU A 280 13.36 7.45 -3.91
C LEU A 280 14.06 8.17 -2.77
N LEU A 281 13.41 8.30 -1.61
CA LEU A 281 14.04 8.90 -0.42
C LEU A 281 15.26 8.09 0.03
N SER A 282 15.14 6.76 0.06
CA SER A 282 16.26 5.87 0.38
C SER A 282 17.44 6.08 -0.58
N MET A 283 17.16 6.20 -1.89
CA MET A 283 18.18 6.46 -2.91
C MET A 283 18.86 7.81 -2.70
N VAL A 284 18.09 8.88 -2.48
CA VAL A 284 18.65 10.23 -2.28
C VAL A 284 19.54 10.27 -1.04
N TYR A 285 19.11 9.65 0.05
CA TYR A 285 19.89 9.63 1.30
C TYR A 285 21.16 8.78 1.19
N ILE A 286 21.10 7.62 0.53
CA ILE A 286 22.30 6.79 0.28
C ILE A 286 23.25 7.51 -0.69
N ALA A 287 22.74 8.19 -1.71
CA ALA A 287 23.55 8.98 -2.64
C ALA A 287 24.29 10.11 -1.95
N GLY A 288 23.65 10.80 -0.99
CA GLY A 288 24.29 11.82 -0.16
C GLY A 288 25.46 11.27 0.67
N ALA A 289 25.36 10.02 1.13
CA ALA A 289 26.44 9.33 1.85
C ALA A 289 27.53 8.77 0.94
N CYS A 290 27.29 8.67 -0.36
CA CYS A 290 28.21 8.12 -1.37
C CYS A 290 28.39 9.13 -2.52
N PRO A 291 29.08 10.25 -2.31
CA PRO A 291 29.34 11.21 -3.37
C PRO A 291 30.16 10.56 -4.52
N PRO A 292 30.04 11.08 -5.75
CA PRO A 292 30.85 10.60 -6.86
C PRO A 292 32.34 10.71 -6.53
N PRO A 293 33.16 9.79 -7.00
CA PRO A 293 34.63 9.91 -6.88
C PRO A 293 35.01 11.28 -7.44
N GLN A 294 35.73 12.08 -6.64
CA GLN A 294 36.27 13.33 -7.16
C GLN A 294 37.21 12.93 -8.29
N GLU A 295 36.90 13.36 -9.51
CA GLU A 295 37.92 13.35 -10.57
C GLU A 295 39.11 14.13 -10.02
N GLN A 296 40.21 13.44 -9.81
CA GLN A 296 41.47 14.09 -9.54
C GLN A 296 41.69 15.02 -10.73
N GLN A 297 41.45 16.29 -10.51
CA GLN A 297 41.87 17.34 -11.45
C GLN A 297 43.39 17.24 -11.54
N ALA A 298 43.86 16.53 -12.58
CA ALA A 298 45.24 16.47 -12.99
C ALA A 298 45.60 17.76 -13.73
#